data_bfed499e2033c4d192026b3c15812c48
#
_entry.id   bfed499e2033c4d192026b3c15812c48
#
_cell.length_a   1.000
_cell.length_b   1.000
_cell.length_c   1.000
_cell.angle_alpha   90.00
_cell.angle_beta   90.00
_cell.angle_gamma   90.00
#
_symmetry.space_group_name_H-M   'P 1'
#
loop_
_entity.id
_entity.type
_entity.pdbx_description
1 polymer ?
#
loop_
_entity_poly.entity_id
_entity_poly.type
_entity_poly.pdbx_seq_one_letter_code
_entity_poly.pdbx_strand_id
1 'polypeptide(L)'
;ALAGQAAELLGLNPRAVVGHPLQRSVQAQADLLDAILHGKPVNDMEAHLLVNGRPVHCMINLKPIRIGEEQPIGFLATLQPIQQIHQIFYRLAGAQATMTLDDLKGKSADIQRVRQQAHAAARGRGNVLLQGESGVGKHVVARAIHNASPRANGPFIAVNCRAFPRDLFLSEFLGYESGAFSGARTEGRPSKFELALGGTLFLDEVEAIPLEFHSVLGRVIETGEVMRLGGTHIIPVNVRVIASTDTDLDHLVAEGAFQANLLYRLSSIVIEMPPLRQRREDI
;
A
#
# COMPACT_ATOMS: atom_id res chain seq x y z
N ALA A 1 2.12 27.01 18.81
CA ALA A 1 3.36 26.27 19.03
C ALA A 1 3.30 24.95 18.24
N LEU A 2 4.38 24.58 17.58
CA LEU A 2 4.49 23.29 16.86
C LEU A 2 5.18 22.30 17.80
N ALA A 3 4.53 21.20 18.17
CA ALA A 3 5.13 20.17 19.01
C ALA A 3 6.14 19.32 18.21
N GLY A 4 7.17 18.76 18.86
CA GLY A 4 8.30 18.10 18.19
C GLY A 4 7.92 17.04 17.17
N GLN A 5 7.03 16.11 17.50
CA GLN A 5 6.57 15.07 16.56
C GLN A 5 5.81 15.63 15.34
N ALA A 6 5.01 16.68 15.51
CA ALA A 6 4.32 17.34 14.40
C ALA A 6 5.32 18.08 13.48
N ALA A 7 6.40 18.61 14.04
CA ALA A 7 7.48 19.24 13.30
C ALA A 7 8.22 18.24 12.41
N GLU A 8 8.53 17.06 12.93
CA GLU A 8 9.17 15.96 12.19
C GLU A 8 8.26 15.46 11.07
N LEU A 9 6.98 15.22 11.37
CA LEU A 9 5.99 14.77 10.37
C LEU A 9 5.87 15.75 9.20
N LEU A 10 5.79 17.05 9.53
CA LEU A 10 5.68 18.10 8.52
C LEU A 10 7.03 18.50 7.91
N GLY A 11 8.16 18.02 8.42
CA GLY A 11 9.49 18.45 7.97
C GLY A 11 9.72 19.94 8.15
N LEU A 12 9.12 20.55 9.19
CA LEU A 12 9.18 21.97 9.48
C LEU A 12 10.10 22.25 10.68
N ASN A 13 10.90 23.31 10.58
CA ASN A 13 11.64 23.81 11.73
C ASN A 13 10.69 24.64 12.63
N PRO A 14 10.42 24.23 13.88
CA PRO A 14 9.50 24.96 14.78
C PRO A 14 9.84 26.43 14.94
N ARG A 15 11.14 26.77 15.00
CA ARG A 15 11.59 28.16 15.18
C ARG A 15 11.34 29.03 13.95
N ALA A 16 11.27 28.45 12.77
CA ALA A 16 11.04 29.17 11.52
C ALA A 16 9.55 29.42 11.24
N VAL A 17 8.64 28.67 11.89
CA VAL A 17 7.20 28.72 11.64
C VAL A 17 6.45 29.50 12.72
N VAL A 18 6.96 29.51 13.95
CA VAL A 18 6.34 30.24 15.05
C VAL A 18 6.36 31.78 14.78
N GLY A 19 5.18 32.40 14.85
CA GLY A 19 5.01 33.84 14.57
C GLY A 19 4.78 34.16 13.08
N HIS A 20 4.77 33.18 12.20
CA HIS A 20 4.49 33.38 10.78
C HIS A 20 3.15 32.74 10.36
N PRO A 21 2.48 33.25 9.31
CA PRO A 21 1.28 32.63 8.75
C PRO A 21 1.58 31.22 8.25
N LEU A 22 0.79 30.24 8.72
CA LEU A 22 0.97 28.84 8.37
C LEU A 22 0.88 28.58 6.85
N GLN A 23 0.08 29.38 6.15
CA GLN A 23 -0.11 29.32 4.70
C GLN A 23 1.18 29.50 3.88
N ARG A 24 2.25 30.07 4.45
CA ARG A 24 3.55 30.19 3.80
C ARG A 24 4.25 28.84 3.62
N SER A 25 4.02 27.92 4.53
CA SER A 25 4.72 26.64 4.59
C SER A 25 3.81 25.43 4.34
N VAL A 26 2.50 25.61 4.52
CA VAL A 26 1.52 24.53 4.41
C VAL A 26 0.36 24.97 3.52
N GLN A 27 0.14 24.26 2.43
CA GLN A 27 -1.07 24.38 1.62
C GLN A 27 -1.99 23.23 2.00
N ALA A 28 -3.24 23.57 2.35
CA ALA A 28 -4.26 22.62 2.76
C ALA A 28 -5.41 22.61 1.75
N GLN A 29 -6.16 21.52 1.71
CA GLN A 29 -7.36 21.41 0.89
C GLN A 29 -8.48 22.34 1.38
N ALA A 30 -9.42 22.64 0.48
CA ALA A 30 -10.45 23.68 0.68
C ALA A 30 -11.29 23.44 1.95
N ASP A 31 -11.68 22.20 2.22
CA ASP A 31 -12.53 21.84 3.37
C ASP A 31 -11.86 22.13 4.72
N LEU A 32 -10.54 21.90 4.80
CA LEU A 32 -9.78 22.21 6.01
C LEU A 32 -9.64 23.72 6.20
N LEU A 33 -9.45 24.46 5.12
CA LEU A 33 -9.42 25.93 5.17
C LEU A 33 -10.77 26.50 5.56
N ASP A 34 -11.89 25.97 5.04
CA ASP A 34 -13.26 26.38 5.41
C ASP A 34 -13.52 26.15 6.89
N ALA A 35 -13.13 25.00 7.42
CA ALA A 35 -13.26 24.69 8.85
C ALA A 35 -12.49 25.67 9.73
N ILE A 36 -11.26 26.04 9.33
CA ILE A 36 -10.45 27.05 10.05
C ILE A 36 -11.09 28.41 9.99
N LEU A 37 -11.55 28.86 8.81
CA LEU A 37 -12.14 30.18 8.61
C LEU A 37 -13.46 30.36 9.41
N HIS A 38 -14.27 29.32 9.51
CA HIS A 38 -15.56 29.34 10.20
C HIS A 38 -15.50 28.89 11.67
N GLY A 39 -14.31 28.59 12.18
CA GLY A 39 -14.16 28.19 13.59
C GLY A 39 -14.81 26.82 13.91
N LYS A 40 -14.95 25.94 12.90
CA LYS A 40 -15.58 24.63 13.05
C LYS A 40 -14.57 23.60 13.57
N PRO A 41 -14.98 22.70 14.50
CA PRO A 41 -14.16 21.56 14.86
C PRO A 41 -14.14 20.56 13.70
N VAL A 42 -13.00 19.87 13.53
CA VAL A 42 -12.85 18.77 12.57
C VAL A 42 -12.38 17.56 13.34
N ASN A 43 -13.03 16.42 13.13
CA ASN A 43 -12.63 15.15 13.73
C ASN A 43 -12.34 14.16 12.62
N ASP A 44 -11.19 13.48 12.76
CA ASP A 44 -10.75 12.37 11.89
C ASP A 44 -10.88 12.65 10.39
N MET A 45 -10.48 13.87 9.98
CA MET A 45 -10.44 14.26 8.57
C MET A 45 -9.14 13.76 7.95
N GLU A 46 -9.23 13.03 6.86
CA GLU A 46 -8.10 12.70 6.00
C GLU A 46 -7.67 13.95 5.23
N ALA A 47 -6.41 14.35 5.36
CA ALA A 47 -5.90 15.57 4.76
C ALA A 47 -4.64 15.33 3.94
N HIS A 48 -4.66 15.89 2.74
CA HIS A 48 -3.51 15.98 1.85
C HIS A 48 -2.93 17.40 1.97
N LEU A 49 -1.81 17.52 2.69
CA LEU A 49 -1.12 18.77 2.88
C LEU A 49 0.07 18.86 1.92
N LEU A 50 0.32 20.03 1.36
CA LEU A 50 1.57 20.31 0.68
C LEU A 50 2.44 21.17 1.58
N VAL A 51 3.52 20.61 2.11
CA VAL A 51 4.42 21.27 3.05
C VAL A 51 5.76 21.55 2.40
N ASN A 52 6.08 22.80 2.14
CA ASN A 52 7.28 23.20 1.37
C ASN A 52 7.44 22.43 0.05
N GLY A 53 6.32 22.19 -0.66
CA GLY A 53 6.29 21.42 -1.90
C GLY A 53 6.37 19.87 -1.73
N ARG A 54 6.35 19.36 -0.50
CA ARG A 54 6.29 17.91 -0.21
C ARG A 54 4.88 17.51 0.18
N PRO A 55 4.30 16.50 -0.45
CA PRO A 55 3.00 15.98 -0.05
C PRO A 55 3.10 15.25 1.29
N VAL A 56 2.22 15.61 2.22
CA VAL A 56 2.07 14.96 3.53
C VAL A 56 0.62 14.49 3.65
N HIS A 57 0.42 13.20 3.81
CA HIS A 57 -0.88 12.57 3.96
C HIS A 57 -1.09 12.17 5.42
N CYS A 58 -2.08 12.76 6.07
CA CYS A 58 -2.32 12.58 7.50
C CYS A 58 -3.80 12.68 7.85
N MET A 59 -4.14 12.12 9.00
CA MET A 59 -5.41 12.37 9.68
C MET A 59 -5.28 13.61 10.54
N ILE A 60 -6.23 14.54 10.43
CA ILE A 60 -6.26 15.80 11.18
C ILE A 60 -7.49 15.85 12.08
N ASN A 61 -7.25 16.24 13.33
CA ASN A 61 -8.27 16.70 14.24
C ASN A 61 -8.02 18.18 14.58
N LEU A 62 -9.03 19.02 14.40
CA LEU A 62 -8.99 20.44 14.76
C LEU A 62 -9.97 20.73 15.88
N LYS A 63 -9.48 21.31 16.96
CA LYS A 63 -10.31 21.80 18.06
C LYS A 63 -10.12 23.33 18.20
N PRO A 64 -11.19 24.12 18.04
CA PRO A 64 -11.10 25.57 18.25
C PRO A 64 -10.82 25.90 19.74
N ILE A 65 -9.89 26.81 19.97
CA ILE A 65 -9.59 27.35 21.29
C ILE A 65 -10.39 28.65 21.42
N ARG A 66 -11.33 28.69 22.37
CA ARG A 66 -12.20 29.85 22.62
C ARG A 66 -11.98 30.37 24.03
N ILE A 67 -12.13 31.68 24.18
CA ILE A 67 -12.24 32.33 25.46
C ILE A 67 -13.65 32.97 25.51
N GLY A 68 -14.57 32.36 26.27
CA GLY A 68 -15.98 32.74 26.25
C GLY A 68 -16.74 32.23 25.01
N GLU A 69 -17.81 32.92 24.64
CA GLU A 69 -18.68 32.57 23.48
C GLU A 69 -18.24 33.25 22.16
N GLU A 70 -17.11 33.93 22.15
CA GLU A 70 -16.60 34.65 20.98
C GLU A 70 -15.94 33.73 19.93
N GLN A 71 -15.54 34.38 18.82
CA GLN A 71 -14.80 33.67 17.74
C GLN A 71 -13.52 33.01 18.29
N PRO A 72 -13.11 31.85 17.72
CA PRO A 72 -11.95 31.13 18.21
C PRO A 72 -10.68 31.98 18.05
N ILE A 73 -9.89 32.06 19.12
CA ILE A 73 -8.60 32.75 19.15
C ILE A 73 -7.48 31.90 18.51
N GLY A 74 -7.76 30.64 18.22
CA GLY A 74 -6.83 29.70 17.61
C GLY A 74 -7.39 28.30 17.52
N PHE A 75 -6.54 27.36 17.05
CA PHE A 75 -6.88 25.97 16.95
C PHE A 75 -5.79 25.07 17.52
N LEU A 76 -6.19 24.00 18.17
CA LEU A 76 -5.34 22.86 18.46
C LEU A 76 -5.48 21.86 17.31
N ALA A 77 -4.44 21.68 16.51
CA ALA A 77 -4.39 20.66 15.47
C ALA A 77 -3.57 19.46 15.94
N THR A 78 -4.16 18.28 15.88
CA THR A 78 -3.46 17.01 16.05
C THR A 78 -3.31 16.36 14.68
N LEU A 79 -2.09 15.94 14.34
CA LEU A 79 -1.74 15.34 13.06
C LEU A 79 -1.24 13.91 13.32
N GLN A 80 -1.83 12.94 12.68
CA GLN A 80 -1.40 11.55 12.75
C GLN A 80 -1.06 11.06 11.34
N PRO A 81 0.15 10.52 11.10
CA PRO A 81 0.48 9.93 9.82
C PRO A 81 -0.53 8.81 9.50
N ILE A 82 -1.16 8.86 8.33
CA ILE A 82 -2.14 7.85 7.94
C ILE A 82 -1.53 6.45 7.95
N GLN A 83 -0.23 6.37 7.69
CA GLN A 83 0.56 5.13 7.73
C GLN A 83 0.54 4.45 9.11
N GLN A 84 0.63 5.24 10.20
CA GLN A 84 0.58 4.70 11.56
C GLN A 84 -0.80 4.17 11.92
N ILE A 85 -1.86 4.83 11.47
CA ILE A 85 -3.23 4.38 11.68
C ILE A 85 -3.46 3.05 10.97
N HIS A 86 -3.03 2.93 9.73
CA HIS A 86 -3.11 1.69 8.97
C HIS A 86 -2.28 0.57 9.61
N GLN A 87 -1.07 0.85 10.10
CA GLN A 87 -0.24 -0.14 10.80
C GLN A 87 -0.91 -0.67 12.07
N ILE A 88 -1.52 0.20 12.87
CA ILE A 88 -2.26 -0.21 14.07
C ILE A 88 -3.45 -1.08 13.68
N PHE A 89 -4.22 -0.68 12.67
CA PHE A 89 -5.36 -1.45 12.16
C PHE A 89 -4.95 -2.86 11.70
N TYR A 90 -3.83 -2.97 10.95
CA TYR A 90 -3.35 -4.28 10.46
C TYR A 90 -2.76 -5.16 11.55
N ARG A 91 -2.12 -4.57 12.58
CA ARG A 91 -1.71 -5.33 13.77
C ARG A 91 -2.92 -5.92 14.50
N LEU A 92 -3.98 -5.14 14.67
CA LEU A 92 -5.23 -5.58 15.30
C LEU A 92 -6.01 -6.57 14.43
N ALA A 93 -5.98 -6.41 13.11
CA ALA A 93 -6.63 -7.31 12.14
C ALA A 93 -5.87 -8.62 11.89
N GLY A 94 -4.73 -8.87 12.56
CA GLY A 94 -3.95 -10.10 12.37
C GLY A 94 -3.23 -10.21 11.02
N ALA A 95 -3.06 -9.09 10.31
CA ALA A 95 -2.38 -9.04 9.00
C ALA A 95 -0.85 -9.14 9.11
N GLN A 96 -0.31 -9.54 10.25
CA GLN A 96 1.13 -9.85 10.37
C GLN A 96 1.39 -11.22 9.77
N ALA A 97 2.36 -11.28 8.86
CA ALA A 97 2.86 -12.54 8.36
C ALA A 97 3.58 -13.26 9.53
N THR A 98 3.10 -14.43 9.94
CA THR A 98 3.72 -15.22 11.02
C THR A 98 4.67 -16.28 10.50
N MET A 99 4.69 -16.53 9.18
CA MET A 99 5.47 -17.59 8.55
C MET A 99 6.90 -17.15 8.24
N THR A 100 7.84 -18.06 8.50
CA THR A 100 9.28 -17.90 8.23
C THR A 100 9.71 -18.84 7.09
N LEU A 101 10.93 -18.67 6.59
CA LEU A 101 11.49 -19.58 5.59
C LEU A 101 11.74 -20.99 6.14
N ASP A 102 11.81 -21.15 7.46
CA ASP A 102 11.94 -22.46 8.11
C ASP A 102 10.61 -23.22 8.17
N ASP A 103 9.48 -22.53 8.01
CA ASP A 103 8.15 -23.15 7.91
C ASP A 103 7.91 -23.83 6.56
N LEU A 104 8.77 -23.58 5.56
CA LEU A 104 8.82 -24.32 4.31
C LEU A 104 9.33 -25.73 4.57
N LYS A 105 8.41 -26.67 4.82
CA LYS A 105 8.74 -28.06 5.10
C LYS A 105 9.29 -28.76 3.85
N GLY A 106 10.27 -29.62 4.06
CA GLY A 106 10.92 -30.44 3.04
C GLY A 106 12.43 -30.43 3.14
N LYS A 107 13.04 -31.51 2.64
CA LYS A 107 14.49 -31.73 2.62
C LYS A 107 15.03 -31.91 1.19
N SER A 108 14.15 -32.02 0.19
CA SER A 108 14.54 -32.20 -1.21
C SER A 108 15.43 -31.06 -1.71
N ALA A 109 16.28 -31.35 -2.68
CA ALA A 109 17.17 -30.35 -3.30
C ALA A 109 16.36 -29.18 -3.90
N ASP A 110 15.18 -29.46 -4.43
CA ASP A 110 14.32 -28.45 -5.05
C ASP A 110 13.75 -27.49 -4.02
N ILE A 111 13.25 -27.95 -2.87
CA ILE A 111 12.74 -27.05 -1.84
C ILE A 111 13.87 -26.27 -1.16
N GLN A 112 15.08 -26.85 -1.06
CA GLN A 112 16.25 -26.14 -0.58
C GLN A 112 16.64 -25.00 -1.55
N ARG A 113 16.56 -25.23 -2.87
CA ARG A 113 16.77 -24.19 -3.88
C ARG A 113 15.76 -23.06 -3.74
N VAL A 114 14.46 -23.39 -3.61
CA VAL A 114 13.41 -22.39 -3.35
C VAL A 114 13.72 -21.58 -2.09
N ARG A 115 14.11 -22.24 -1.01
CA ARG A 115 14.47 -21.56 0.25
C ARG A 115 15.65 -20.60 0.08
N GLN A 116 16.69 -21.02 -0.65
CA GLN A 116 17.84 -20.15 -0.97
C GLN A 116 17.44 -18.94 -1.84
N GLN A 117 16.64 -19.18 -2.89
CA GLN A 117 16.13 -18.11 -3.75
C GLN A 117 15.25 -17.14 -2.98
N ALA A 118 14.38 -17.62 -2.09
CA ALA A 118 13.53 -16.80 -1.25
C ALA A 118 14.35 -15.96 -0.25
N HIS A 119 15.42 -16.50 0.34
CA HIS A 119 16.36 -15.74 1.16
C HIS A 119 17.07 -14.64 0.38
N ALA A 120 17.55 -14.94 -0.83
CA ALA A 120 18.18 -13.96 -1.70
C ALA A 120 17.18 -12.87 -2.11
N ALA A 121 15.96 -13.27 -2.49
CA ALA A 121 14.88 -12.36 -2.82
C ALA A 121 14.50 -11.46 -1.64
N ALA A 122 14.46 -11.98 -0.41
CA ALA A 122 14.11 -11.22 0.78
C ALA A 122 15.06 -10.03 1.02
N ARG A 123 16.36 -10.19 0.76
CA ARG A 123 17.36 -9.13 0.89
C ARG A 123 17.30 -8.09 -0.22
N GLY A 124 16.73 -8.46 -1.37
CA GLY A 124 16.57 -7.58 -2.53
C GLY A 124 15.38 -6.63 -2.39
N ARG A 125 15.34 -5.62 -3.26
CA ARG A 125 14.23 -4.65 -3.36
C ARG A 125 13.30 -4.96 -4.54
N GLY A 126 13.71 -5.82 -5.47
CA GLY A 126 12.93 -6.18 -6.66
C GLY A 126 11.64 -6.90 -6.32
N ASN A 127 10.67 -6.80 -7.24
CA ASN A 127 9.43 -7.56 -7.17
C ASN A 127 9.73 -9.05 -7.38
N VAL A 128 8.88 -9.91 -6.85
CA VAL A 128 9.05 -11.37 -6.91
C VAL A 128 7.82 -11.99 -7.56
N LEU A 129 8.04 -12.85 -8.54
CA LEU A 129 7.00 -13.70 -9.13
C LEU A 129 7.20 -15.14 -8.65
N LEU A 130 6.19 -15.71 -8.01
CA LEU A 130 6.14 -17.09 -7.57
C LEU A 130 5.31 -17.88 -8.58
N GLN A 131 5.96 -18.80 -9.31
CA GLN A 131 5.29 -19.65 -10.29
C GLN A 131 5.16 -21.09 -9.77
N GLY A 132 4.03 -21.72 -10.00
CA GLY A 132 3.82 -23.12 -9.64
C GLY A 132 2.37 -23.45 -9.41
N GLU A 133 2.07 -24.72 -9.40
CA GLU A 133 0.70 -25.23 -9.28
C GLU A 133 -0.03 -24.74 -8.03
N SER A 134 -1.35 -24.83 -8.05
CA SER A 134 -2.15 -24.54 -6.86
C SER A 134 -1.77 -25.48 -5.70
N GLY A 135 -1.74 -24.97 -4.47
CA GLY A 135 -1.44 -25.76 -3.26
C GLY A 135 0.04 -26.03 -2.98
N VAL A 136 1.00 -25.62 -3.86
CA VAL A 136 2.44 -25.88 -3.62
C VAL A 136 3.08 -25.03 -2.50
N GLY A 137 2.34 -24.04 -1.96
CA GLY A 137 2.81 -23.22 -0.85
C GLY A 137 3.27 -21.80 -1.24
N LYS A 138 2.85 -21.25 -2.39
CA LYS A 138 3.20 -19.89 -2.84
C LYS A 138 2.92 -18.82 -1.77
N HIS A 139 1.78 -18.89 -1.08
CA HIS A 139 1.43 -17.99 0.02
C HIS A 139 2.42 -18.06 1.21
N VAL A 140 2.89 -19.26 1.55
CA VAL A 140 3.87 -19.47 2.62
C VAL A 140 5.18 -18.79 2.25
N VAL A 141 5.65 -19.00 1.02
CA VAL A 141 6.88 -18.39 0.50
C VAL A 141 6.77 -16.87 0.45
N ALA A 142 5.64 -16.32 -0.03
CA ALA A 142 5.41 -14.89 -0.09
C ALA A 142 5.51 -14.23 1.31
N ARG A 143 4.85 -14.83 2.31
CA ARG A 143 4.91 -14.35 3.71
C ARG A 143 6.31 -14.48 4.29
N ALA A 144 6.99 -15.59 4.04
CA ALA A 144 8.35 -15.83 4.52
C ALA A 144 9.37 -14.85 3.91
N ILE A 145 9.23 -14.51 2.61
CA ILE A 145 10.03 -13.47 1.95
C ILE A 145 9.80 -12.11 2.61
N HIS A 146 8.54 -11.74 2.89
CA HIS A 146 8.22 -10.50 3.57
C HIS A 146 8.88 -10.43 4.94
N ASN A 147 8.71 -11.48 5.77
CA ASN A 147 9.25 -11.54 7.13
C ASN A 147 10.78 -11.51 7.20
N ALA A 148 11.45 -12.07 6.18
CA ALA A 148 12.91 -12.05 6.08
C ALA A 148 13.45 -10.76 5.42
N SER A 149 12.57 -9.82 5.03
CA SER A 149 12.96 -8.61 4.31
C SER A 149 13.10 -7.40 5.24
N PRO A 150 13.76 -6.30 4.79
CA PRO A 150 13.79 -5.04 5.53
C PRO A 150 12.40 -4.43 5.78
N ARG A 151 11.34 -4.96 5.13
CA ARG A 151 9.95 -4.52 5.27
C ARG A 151 9.13 -5.38 6.24
N ALA A 152 9.76 -6.30 6.99
CA ALA A 152 9.10 -7.22 7.93
C ALA A 152 8.20 -6.53 8.97
N ASN A 153 8.55 -5.30 9.36
CA ASN A 153 7.76 -4.48 10.28
C ASN A 153 6.61 -3.72 9.61
N GLY A 154 6.54 -3.73 8.28
CA GLY A 154 5.48 -3.12 7.50
C GLY A 154 4.28 -4.05 7.31
N PRO A 155 3.19 -3.54 6.70
CA PRO A 155 2.02 -4.36 6.40
C PRO A 155 2.31 -5.42 5.33
N PHE A 156 1.69 -6.60 5.46
CA PHE A 156 1.60 -7.61 4.41
C PHE A 156 0.14 -7.71 3.95
N ILE A 157 -0.16 -7.11 2.82
CA ILE A 157 -1.51 -7.10 2.25
C ILE A 157 -1.60 -8.15 1.17
N ALA A 158 -2.40 -9.19 1.42
CA ALA A 158 -2.67 -10.24 0.43
C ALA A 158 -3.98 -9.96 -0.30
N VAL A 159 -3.94 -10.06 -1.61
CA VAL A 159 -5.07 -9.83 -2.51
C VAL A 159 -5.14 -10.97 -3.51
N ASN A 160 -6.21 -11.76 -3.49
CA ASN A 160 -6.49 -12.72 -4.56
C ASN A 160 -7.17 -11.98 -5.71
N CYS A 161 -6.52 -11.93 -6.87
CA CYS A 161 -7.00 -11.18 -8.03
C CYS A 161 -8.27 -11.78 -8.63
N ARG A 162 -8.50 -13.08 -8.48
CA ARG A 162 -9.70 -13.78 -8.95
C ARG A 162 -10.93 -13.50 -8.10
N ALA A 163 -10.75 -13.06 -6.85
CA ALA A 163 -11.86 -12.84 -5.91
C ALA A 163 -12.69 -11.59 -6.25
N PHE A 164 -12.24 -10.72 -7.12
CA PHE A 164 -12.93 -9.48 -7.46
C PHE A 164 -13.75 -9.61 -8.75
N PRO A 165 -15.01 -9.20 -8.73
CA PRO A 165 -15.77 -8.97 -9.96
C PRO A 165 -15.04 -7.96 -10.86
N ARG A 166 -15.04 -8.19 -12.18
CA ARG A 166 -14.33 -7.36 -13.17
C ARG A 166 -14.65 -5.87 -13.02
N ASP A 167 -15.95 -5.54 -12.85
CA ASP A 167 -16.42 -4.15 -12.74
C ASP A 167 -15.93 -3.43 -11.47
N LEU A 168 -15.60 -4.18 -10.41
CA LEU A 168 -15.12 -3.63 -9.14
C LEU A 168 -13.60 -3.65 -9.03
N PHE A 169 -12.90 -4.28 -9.97
CA PHE A 169 -11.46 -4.51 -9.87
C PHE A 169 -10.68 -3.21 -9.62
N LEU A 170 -10.89 -2.17 -10.44
CA LEU A 170 -10.17 -0.89 -10.28
C LEU A 170 -10.50 -0.21 -8.95
N SER A 171 -11.79 -0.18 -8.56
CA SER A 171 -12.20 0.45 -7.30
C SER A 171 -11.62 -0.26 -6.08
N GLU A 172 -11.45 -1.58 -6.15
CA GLU A 172 -10.81 -2.36 -5.10
C GLU A 172 -9.30 -2.13 -5.03
N PHE A 173 -8.62 -2.01 -6.18
CA PHE A 173 -7.17 -1.83 -6.25
C PHE A 173 -6.72 -0.38 -6.05
N LEU A 174 -7.32 0.56 -6.78
CA LEU A 174 -6.93 1.98 -6.75
C LEU A 174 -7.64 2.77 -5.66
N GLY A 175 -8.69 2.19 -5.04
CA GLY A 175 -9.55 2.95 -4.15
C GLY A 175 -10.36 4.02 -4.89
N TYR A 176 -11.11 4.82 -4.16
CA TYR A 176 -11.93 5.88 -4.72
C TYR A 176 -12.17 7.01 -3.71
N GLU A 177 -12.35 8.21 -4.23
CA GLU A 177 -12.75 9.36 -3.43
C GLU A 177 -14.27 9.37 -3.17
N SER A 178 -14.70 10.15 -2.18
CA SER A 178 -16.11 10.37 -1.90
C SER A 178 -16.85 10.82 -3.17
N GLY A 179 -17.97 10.16 -3.48
CA GLY A 179 -18.80 10.52 -4.65
C GLY A 179 -18.23 10.14 -6.02
N ALA A 180 -17.17 9.34 -6.10
CA ALA A 180 -16.54 8.94 -7.36
C ALA A 180 -17.49 8.24 -8.34
N PHE A 181 -18.48 7.51 -7.84
CA PHE A 181 -19.52 6.84 -8.64
C PHE A 181 -20.79 6.60 -7.80
N SER A 182 -21.89 6.25 -8.47
CA SER A 182 -23.14 5.91 -7.79
C SER A 182 -22.97 4.66 -6.92
N GLY A 183 -23.19 4.80 -5.60
CA GLY A 183 -22.96 3.73 -4.60
C GLY A 183 -21.59 3.77 -3.95
N ALA A 184 -20.72 4.73 -4.28
CA ALA A 184 -19.48 4.98 -3.54
C ALA A 184 -19.80 5.37 -2.08
N ARG A 185 -18.96 4.89 -1.13
CA ARG A 185 -19.10 5.30 0.27
C ARG A 185 -18.78 6.80 0.40
N THR A 186 -19.49 7.46 1.32
CA THR A 186 -19.31 8.89 1.60
C THR A 186 -17.89 9.23 2.12
N GLU A 187 -17.19 8.26 2.69
CA GLU A 187 -15.84 8.40 3.22
C GLU A 187 -14.75 8.07 2.20
N GLY A 188 -15.15 7.62 0.98
CA GLY A 188 -14.20 7.08 0.00
C GLY A 188 -13.62 5.73 0.44
N ARG A 189 -12.55 5.30 -0.23
CA ARG A 189 -11.82 4.07 0.11
C ARG A 189 -10.36 4.18 -0.33
N PRO A 190 -9.39 3.89 0.56
CA PRO A 190 -7.98 3.86 0.19
C PRO A 190 -7.67 2.71 -0.76
N SER A 191 -6.65 2.89 -1.60
CA SER A 191 -6.13 1.86 -2.50
C SER A 191 -5.44 0.72 -1.74
N LYS A 192 -5.33 -0.46 -2.36
CA LYS A 192 -4.52 -1.56 -1.80
C LYS A 192 -3.05 -1.19 -1.67
N PHE A 193 -2.55 -0.33 -2.55
CA PHE A 193 -1.18 0.19 -2.47
C PHE A 193 -0.97 1.11 -1.28
N GLU A 194 -1.91 2.01 -0.97
CA GLU A 194 -1.87 2.83 0.24
C GLU A 194 -1.88 1.96 1.50
N LEU A 195 -2.75 0.94 1.52
CA LEU A 195 -2.83 -0.01 2.62
C LEU A 195 -1.52 -0.81 2.81
N ALA A 196 -0.77 -1.08 1.75
CA ALA A 196 0.50 -1.79 1.78
C ALA A 196 1.73 -0.87 1.96
N LEU A 197 1.53 0.42 2.19
CA LEU A 197 2.59 1.42 2.23
C LEU A 197 3.69 1.09 3.27
N GLY A 198 4.93 1.13 2.83
CA GLY A 198 6.10 0.73 3.63
C GLY A 198 6.28 -0.78 3.80
N GLY A 199 5.34 -1.59 3.28
CA GLY A 199 5.32 -3.04 3.39
C GLY A 199 5.33 -3.77 2.06
N THR A 200 4.52 -4.83 1.97
CA THR A 200 4.44 -5.73 0.82
C THR A 200 2.97 -5.92 0.39
N LEU A 201 2.71 -5.77 -0.89
CA LEU A 201 1.45 -6.16 -1.53
C LEU A 201 1.67 -7.53 -2.21
N PHE A 202 0.96 -8.54 -1.74
CA PHE A 202 0.96 -9.86 -2.35
C PHE A 202 -0.25 -10.00 -3.27
N LEU A 203 0.02 -10.14 -4.57
CA LEU A 203 -0.98 -10.35 -5.62
C LEU A 203 -1.02 -11.84 -5.96
N ASP A 204 -2.07 -12.52 -5.53
CA ASP A 204 -2.26 -13.94 -5.82
C ASP A 204 -3.12 -14.12 -7.06
N GLU A 205 -2.79 -15.12 -7.90
CA GLU A 205 -3.47 -15.42 -9.15
C GLU A 205 -3.50 -14.21 -10.12
N VAL A 206 -2.32 -13.68 -10.45
CA VAL A 206 -2.20 -12.46 -11.28
C VAL A 206 -2.69 -12.65 -12.71
N GLU A 207 -2.77 -13.87 -13.21
CA GLU A 207 -3.39 -14.22 -14.49
C GLU A 207 -4.88 -13.87 -14.55
N ALA A 208 -5.54 -13.74 -13.39
CA ALA A 208 -6.95 -13.35 -13.31
C ALA A 208 -7.18 -11.82 -13.40
N ILE A 209 -6.13 -11.02 -13.46
CA ILE A 209 -6.24 -9.57 -13.63
C ILE A 209 -6.79 -9.28 -15.02
N PRO A 210 -7.90 -8.54 -15.16
CA PRO A 210 -8.43 -8.21 -16.47
C PRO A 210 -7.44 -7.37 -17.30
N LEU A 211 -7.30 -7.70 -18.58
CA LEU A 211 -6.27 -7.17 -19.50
C LEU A 211 -6.27 -5.64 -19.58
N GLU A 212 -7.45 -5.02 -19.52
CA GLU A 212 -7.62 -3.58 -19.55
C GLU A 212 -6.97 -2.84 -18.36
N PHE A 213 -6.71 -3.56 -17.26
CA PHE A 213 -6.12 -2.96 -16.04
C PHE A 213 -4.62 -3.17 -15.92
N HIS A 214 -4.02 -3.98 -16.79
CA HIS A 214 -2.58 -4.28 -16.76
C HIS A 214 -1.72 -3.03 -16.88
N SER A 215 -2.07 -2.12 -17.78
CA SER A 215 -1.31 -0.87 -18.00
C SER A 215 -1.38 0.05 -16.78
N VAL A 216 -2.55 0.12 -16.13
CA VAL A 216 -2.74 0.95 -14.93
C VAL A 216 -1.92 0.41 -13.77
N LEU A 217 -2.02 -0.90 -13.50
CA LEU A 217 -1.23 -1.56 -12.45
C LEU A 217 0.27 -1.47 -12.71
N GLY A 218 0.68 -1.71 -13.97
CA GLY A 218 2.07 -1.60 -14.37
C GLY A 218 2.63 -0.21 -14.10
N ARG A 219 1.86 0.85 -14.36
CA ARG A 219 2.25 2.23 -14.07
C ARG A 219 2.41 2.46 -12.57
N VAL A 220 1.46 2.05 -11.74
CA VAL A 220 1.55 2.21 -10.28
C VAL A 220 2.78 1.49 -9.72
N ILE A 221 3.06 0.27 -10.19
CA ILE A 221 4.23 -0.51 -9.77
C ILE A 221 5.54 0.17 -10.18
N GLU A 222 5.58 0.80 -11.35
CA GLU A 222 6.77 1.48 -11.88
C GLU A 222 7.04 2.80 -11.19
N THR A 223 6.01 3.66 -11.10
CA THR A 223 6.17 5.03 -10.61
C THR A 223 6.14 5.13 -9.10
N GLY A 224 5.55 4.14 -8.42
CA GLY A 224 5.26 4.25 -6.99
C GLY A 224 4.23 5.33 -6.68
N GLU A 225 3.31 5.59 -7.59
CA GLU A 225 2.29 6.62 -7.47
C GLU A 225 0.91 6.03 -7.77
N VAL A 226 -0.07 6.33 -6.93
CA VAL A 226 -1.46 5.95 -7.15
C VAL A 226 -2.35 7.19 -7.14
N MET A 227 -3.41 7.15 -7.95
CA MET A 227 -4.49 8.12 -7.93
C MET A 227 -5.80 7.35 -7.73
N ARG A 228 -6.58 7.75 -6.73
CA ARG A 228 -7.88 7.14 -6.46
C ARG A 228 -8.88 7.46 -7.57
N LEU A 229 -9.84 6.60 -7.81
CA LEU A 229 -10.91 6.87 -8.77
C LEU A 229 -11.70 8.11 -8.33
N GLY A 230 -11.97 9.01 -9.28
CA GLY A 230 -12.61 10.31 -9.00
C GLY A 230 -11.73 11.33 -8.30
N GLY A 231 -10.50 10.97 -7.94
CA GLY A 231 -9.52 11.87 -7.32
C GLY A 231 -8.66 12.62 -8.33
N THR A 232 -8.06 13.72 -7.90
CA THR A 232 -7.12 14.54 -8.69
C THR A 232 -5.72 14.56 -8.07
N HIS A 233 -5.56 13.93 -6.90
CA HIS A 233 -4.29 13.94 -6.17
C HIS A 233 -3.49 12.68 -6.43
N ILE A 234 -2.19 12.86 -6.68
CA ILE A 234 -1.22 11.78 -6.79
C ILE A 234 -0.71 11.44 -5.38
N ILE A 235 -0.84 10.18 -5.00
CA ILE A 235 -0.44 9.67 -3.69
C ILE A 235 0.81 8.81 -3.89
N PRO A 236 1.97 9.17 -3.33
CA PRO A 236 3.18 8.37 -3.43
C PRO A 236 3.05 7.12 -2.56
N VAL A 237 3.37 5.96 -3.14
CA VAL A 237 3.30 4.65 -2.46
C VAL A 237 4.63 3.90 -2.61
N ASN A 238 5.27 3.64 -1.47
CA ASN A 238 6.49 2.83 -1.43
C ASN A 238 6.15 1.40 -1.02
N VAL A 239 5.78 0.58 -2.00
CA VAL A 239 5.29 -0.79 -1.80
C VAL A 239 6.17 -1.76 -2.58
N ARG A 240 6.51 -2.89 -1.96
CA ARG A 240 7.09 -4.03 -2.66
C ARG A 240 5.98 -4.95 -3.12
N VAL A 241 6.05 -5.42 -4.38
CA VAL A 241 5.09 -6.38 -4.90
C VAL A 241 5.70 -7.79 -4.90
N ILE A 242 4.94 -8.76 -4.39
CA ILE A 242 5.14 -10.19 -4.61
C ILE A 242 3.90 -10.67 -5.36
N ALA A 243 4.10 -11.33 -6.49
CA ALA A 243 3.02 -11.88 -7.30
C ALA A 243 3.06 -13.39 -7.29
N SER A 244 1.92 -14.06 -7.50
CA SER A 244 1.88 -15.51 -7.73
C SER A 244 0.98 -15.86 -8.89
N THR A 245 1.32 -16.97 -9.56
CA THR A 245 0.54 -17.56 -10.65
C THR A 245 0.67 -19.06 -10.64
N ASP A 246 -0.33 -19.77 -11.14
CA ASP A 246 -0.28 -21.19 -11.44
C ASP A 246 -0.20 -21.49 -12.96
N THR A 247 -0.21 -20.43 -13.78
CA THR A 247 -0.22 -20.48 -15.23
C THR A 247 1.10 -19.93 -15.80
N ASP A 248 1.49 -20.38 -16.95
CA ASP A 248 2.61 -19.83 -17.71
C ASP A 248 2.22 -18.46 -18.29
N LEU A 249 2.74 -17.39 -17.67
CA LEU A 249 2.45 -16.02 -18.10
C LEU A 249 3.11 -15.66 -19.43
N ASP A 250 4.24 -16.27 -19.80
CA ASP A 250 4.88 -16.05 -21.10
C ASP A 250 3.99 -16.59 -22.22
N HIS A 251 3.34 -17.73 -22.00
CA HIS A 251 2.35 -18.27 -22.93
C HIS A 251 1.14 -17.32 -23.06
N LEU A 252 0.61 -16.82 -21.95
CA LEU A 252 -0.49 -15.83 -21.98
C LEU A 252 -0.10 -14.52 -22.66
N VAL A 253 1.15 -14.11 -22.58
CA VAL A 253 1.67 -12.95 -23.33
C VAL A 253 1.68 -13.24 -24.84
N ALA A 254 2.12 -14.44 -25.25
CA ALA A 254 2.12 -14.84 -26.66
C ALA A 254 0.71 -14.92 -27.25
N GLU A 255 -0.29 -15.28 -26.45
CA GLU A 255 -1.72 -15.29 -26.84
C GLU A 255 -2.39 -13.93 -26.76
N GLY A 256 -1.71 -12.90 -26.25
CA GLY A 256 -2.28 -11.56 -26.03
C GLY A 256 -3.24 -11.48 -24.84
N ALA A 257 -3.30 -12.51 -23.99
CA ALA A 257 -4.15 -12.57 -22.80
C ALA A 257 -3.49 -11.92 -21.55
N PHE A 258 -2.17 -11.68 -21.61
CA PHE A 258 -1.43 -10.93 -20.58
C PHE A 258 -0.48 -9.91 -21.23
N GLN A 259 -0.28 -8.75 -20.62
CA GLN A 259 0.63 -7.73 -21.18
C GLN A 259 2.08 -7.98 -20.74
N ALA A 260 3.00 -8.07 -21.69
CA ALA A 260 4.43 -8.25 -21.46
C ALA A 260 5.02 -7.18 -20.51
N ASN A 261 4.52 -5.94 -20.59
CA ASN A 261 4.97 -4.85 -19.76
C ASN A 261 4.67 -5.08 -18.26
N LEU A 262 3.48 -5.60 -17.94
CA LEU A 262 3.13 -5.95 -16.55
C LEU A 262 3.97 -7.15 -16.08
N LEU A 263 4.09 -8.20 -16.92
CA LEU A 263 4.93 -9.36 -16.60
C LEU A 263 6.37 -8.93 -16.25
N TYR A 264 6.99 -8.10 -17.08
CA TYR A 264 8.34 -7.60 -16.84
C TYR A 264 8.49 -6.89 -15.48
N ARG A 265 7.48 -6.12 -15.07
CA ARG A 265 7.51 -5.40 -13.78
C ARG A 265 7.31 -6.32 -12.58
N LEU A 266 6.56 -7.41 -12.74
CA LEU A 266 6.30 -8.39 -11.69
C LEU A 266 7.46 -9.38 -11.53
N SER A 267 8.17 -9.72 -12.61
CA SER A 267 9.15 -10.81 -12.71
C SER A 267 10.60 -10.37 -12.55
N SER A 268 10.90 -9.33 -11.73
CA SER A 268 12.30 -8.95 -11.45
C SER A 268 13.10 -10.13 -10.85
N ILE A 269 12.43 -10.96 -10.05
CA ILE A 269 12.95 -12.23 -9.53
C ILE A 269 11.85 -13.26 -9.72
N VAL A 270 12.17 -14.39 -10.36
CA VAL A 270 11.24 -15.51 -10.55
C VAL A 270 11.67 -16.66 -9.64
N ILE A 271 10.73 -17.22 -8.90
CA ILE A 271 10.93 -18.42 -8.08
C ILE A 271 9.90 -19.47 -8.51
N GLU A 272 10.41 -20.58 -9.07
CA GLU A 272 9.60 -21.72 -9.46
C GLU A 272 9.38 -22.65 -8.27
N MET A 273 8.12 -22.93 -7.98
CA MET A 273 7.68 -23.79 -6.89
C MET A 273 7.40 -25.21 -7.40
N PRO A 274 8.24 -26.20 -7.05
CA PRO A 274 8.06 -27.56 -7.55
C PRO A 274 6.80 -28.20 -6.96
N PRO A 275 6.00 -28.92 -7.77
CA PRO A 275 4.86 -29.68 -7.24
C PRO A 275 5.32 -30.87 -6.40
N LEU A 276 4.47 -31.33 -5.46
CA LEU A 276 4.82 -32.42 -4.53
C LEU A 276 5.23 -33.70 -5.23
N ARG A 277 4.67 -34.02 -6.40
CA ARG A 277 5.06 -35.23 -7.19
C ARG A 277 6.51 -35.23 -7.65
N GLN A 278 7.15 -34.06 -7.76
CA GLN A 278 8.57 -33.91 -8.10
C GLN A 278 9.49 -34.01 -6.89
N ARG A 279 8.94 -33.85 -5.68
CA ARG A 279 9.65 -33.88 -4.39
C ARG A 279 9.06 -34.91 -3.43
N ARG A 280 8.92 -36.16 -3.88
CA ARG A 280 8.27 -37.24 -3.12
C ARG A 280 8.93 -37.52 -1.76
N GLU A 281 10.22 -37.21 -1.62
CA GLU A 281 10.98 -37.32 -0.37
C GLU A 281 10.55 -36.26 0.71
N ASP A 282 9.72 -35.31 0.34
CA ASP A 282 9.18 -34.30 1.24
C ASP A 282 7.77 -34.64 1.77
N ILE A 283 7.21 -35.77 1.34
CA ILE A 283 5.88 -36.27 1.75
C ILE A 283 6.02 -37.23 3.01
#